data_71b3009f35bfb7956ad454ab68413aab
#
_entry.id   71b3009f35bfb7956ad454ab68413aab
#
_cell.length_a   1.000
_cell.length_b   1.000
_cell.length_c   1.000
_cell.angle_alpha   90.00
_cell.angle_beta   90.00
_cell.angle_gamma   90.00
#
_symmetry.space_group_name_H-M   'P 1'
#
loop_
_entity.id
_entity.type
_entity.pdbx_description
1 polymer ?
#
loop_
_entity_poly.entity_id
_entity_poly.type
_entity_poly.pdbx_seq_one_letter_code
_entity_poly.pdbx_strand_id
1 'polypeptide(L)'
;MALISSKPLGTLIRVADSDGGEGAANYEIADINNFVSGGVVLVRKNIYSNSAFGSNTNYPNGTLDNLIKTTIYNKMPQQLRDKMMDVTFKLSGSGDITRKMFALTYTMAGFGNNSGVAEGKALQLYTSNASRVKTLNGSAASWWLSARGSSDYAWLVGADGSASSYGNYPSSTRGVVPAFAIPQSVMLEDSANTDGSYNIKYTEKISCTVNMGSIEEQPKAALPIISCNGNLTLKICNNANDANPAWETAANETVHNFANTTKTAAQWAIGLKIDITRTAGENLFLNEPVVLAMK
;
A
#
# COMPACT_ATOMS: atom_id res chain seq x y z
N MET A 1 -15.99 2.53 -3.12
CA MET A 1 -14.56 2.68 -2.76
C MET A 1 -14.45 2.99 -1.27
N ALA A 2 -13.60 2.28 -0.55
CA ALA A 2 -13.49 2.45 0.90
C ALA A 2 -12.09 2.96 1.28
N LEU A 3 -12.05 3.95 2.17
CA LEU A 3 -10.81 4.39 2.81
C LEU A 3 -10.33 3.30 3.77
N ILE A 4 -9.02 3.13 3.91
CA ILE A 4 -8.46 2.18 4.89
C ILE A 4 -8.91 2.53 6.32
N SER A 5 -9.04 3.81 6.64
CA SER A 5 -9.51 4.29 7.95
C SER A 5 -10.98 4.01 8.26
N SER A 6 -11.78 3.62 7.25
CA SER A 6 -13.18 3.22 7.45
C SER A 6 -13.34 1.75 7.83
N LYS A 7 -12.27 0.97 7.77
CA LYS A 7 -12.27 -0.45 8.14
C LYS A 7 -12.03 -0.61 9.64
N PRO A 8 -12.65 -1.61 10.28
CA PRO A 8 -12.43 -1.87 11.71
C PRO A 8 -10.99 -2.36 11.99
N LEU A 9 -10.57 -2.22 13.24
CA LEU A 9 -9.32 -2.82 13.75
C LEU A 9 -9.33 -4.33 13.50
N GLY A 10 -8.16 -4.88 13.18
CA GLY A 10 -7.99 -6.30 12.86
C GLY A 10 -8.33 -6.66 11.40
N THR A 11 -8.89 -5.73 10.60
CA THR A 11 -9.05 -5.95 9.15
C THR A 11 -7.70 -6.26 8.52
N LEU A 12 -7.70 -7.28 7.66
CA LEU A 12 -6.50 -7.74 6.97
C LEU A 12 -6.25 -6.95 5.69
N ILE A 13 -5.05 -6.45 5.53
CA ILE A 13 -4.56 -5.76 4.34
C ILE A 13 -3.47 -6.60 3.72
N ARG A 14 -3.66 -7.00 2.46
CA ARG A 14 -2.70 -7.81 1.73
C ARG A 14 -1.57 -6.95 1.16
N VAL A 15 -0.34 -7.32 1.47
CA VAL A 15 0.88 -6.60 1.06
C VAL A 15 1.85 -7.58 0.43
N ALA A 16 2.36 -7.28 -0.75
CA ALA A 16 3.43 -8.03 -1.39
C ALA A 16 4.76 -7.68 -0.70
N ASP A 17 5.19 -8.47 0.27
CA ASP A 17 6.43 -8.27 1.02
C ASP A 17 7.54 -9.25 0.64
N SER A 18 7.31 -10.08 -0.38
CA SER A 18 8.29 -10.99 -1.01
C SER A 18 9.05 -11.87 -0.04
N ASP A 19 8.45 -12.20 1.11
CA ASP A 19 9.13 -13.06 2.05
C ASP A 19 8.82 -14.53 1.77
N GLY A 20 9.83 -15.33 1.95
CA GLY A 20 9.73 -16.77 2.20
C GLY A 20 8.89 -17.61 1.24
N GLY A 21 8.50 -17.11 0.07
CA GLY A 21 7.77 -17.86 -0.96
C GLY A 21 6.27 -17.61 -1.02
N GLU A 22 5.67 -16.84 -0.11
CA GLU A 22 4.23 -16.53 -0.17
C GLU A 22 3.91 -15.36 -1.12
N GLY A 23 4.90 -14.58 -1.55
CA GLY A 23 4.75 -13.45 -2.48
C GLY A 23 3.91 -12.28 -1.95
N ALA A 24 3.07 -12.51 -0.95
CA ALA A 24 2.26 -11.51 -0.27
C ALA A 24 1.87 -12.00 1.13
N ALA A 25 1.78 -11.08 2.09
CA ALA A 25 1.37 -11.36 3.46
C ALA A 25 0.23 -10.43 3.91
N ASN A 26 -0.51 -10.85 4.91
CA ASN A 26 -1.54 -10.06 5.53
C ASN A 26 -0.96 -9.21 6.68
N TYR A 27 -1.35 -7.95 6.71
CA TYR A 27 -1.12 -7.01 7.79
C TYR A 27 -2.44 -6.63 8.42
N GLU A 28 -2.48 -6.52 9.75
CA GLU A 28 -3.68 -6.13 10.51
C GLU A 28 -3.70 -4.61 10.68
N ILE A 29 -4.86 -3.98 10.52
CA ILE A 29 -5.08 -2.61 11.00
C ILE A 29 -5.00 -2.63 12.51
N ALA A 30 -3.91 -2.11 13.07
CA ALA A 30 -3.65 -2.14 14.51
C ALA A 30 -3.98 -0.82 15.21
N ASP A 31 -3.98 0.29 14.48
CA ASP A 31 -4.29 1.62 15.02
C ASP A 31 -4.80 2.55 13.93
N ILE A 32 -5.76 3.40 14.27
CA ILE A 32 -6.33 4.40 13.37
C ILE A 32 -6.28 5.76 14.06
N ASN A 33 -5.46 6.68 13.55
CA ASN A 33 -5.39 8.08 13.97
C ASN A 33 -5.11 8.32 15.47
N ASN A 34 -4.61 7.32 16.20
CA ASN A 34 -4.30 7.47 17.62
C ASN A 34 -2.80 7.60 17.88
N PHE A 35 -1.99 6.63 17.44
CA PHE A 35 -0.53 6.65 17.59
C PHE A 35 0.10 7.62 16.57
N VAL A 36 -0.29 7.52 15.29
CA VAL A 36 0.16 8.40 14.22
C VAL A 36 -1.01 9.26 13.77
N SER A 37 -0.92 10.58 13.98
CA SER A 37 -1.96 11.52 13.54
C SER A 37 -2.11 11.47 12.01
N GLY A 38 -3.35 11.32 11.52
CA GLY A 38 -3.65 11.15 10.11
C GLY A 38 -3.21 9.81 9.51
N GLY A 39 -2.73 8.87 10.33
CA GLY A 39 -2.20 7.58 9.90
C GLY A 39 -3.04 6.39 10.32
N VAL A 40 -2.83 5.27 9.62
CA VAL A 40 -3.26 3.93 9.99
C VAL A 40 -2.02 3.07 10.15
N VAL A 41 -1.86 2.44 11.32
CA VAL A 41 -0.73 1.53 11.58
C VAL A 41 -1.12 0.12 11.18
N LEU A 42 -0.29 -0.46 10.34
CA LEU A 42 -0.38 -1.84 9.88
C LEU A 42 0.71 -2.68 10.53
N VAL A 43 0.34 -3.80 11.12
CA VAL A 43 1.26 -4.75 11.74
C VAL A 43 1.11 -6.11 11.08
N ARG A 44 2.21 -6.75 10.70
CA ARG A 44 2.18 -8.05 10.04
C ARG A 44 1.41 -9.07 10.88
N LYS A 45 0.48 -9.80 10.26
CA LYS A 45 -0.38 -10.79 10.93
C LYS A 45 0.45 -11.95 11.49
N ASN A 46 1.34 -12.48 10.67
CA ASN A 46 2.21 -13.60 11.01
C ASN A 46 3.66 -13.13 11.13
N ILE A 47 4.49 -13.91 11.80
CA ILE A 47 5.93 -13.67 11.87
C ILE A 47 6.54 -13.73 10.48
N TYR A 48 7.37 -12.75 10.14
CA TYR A 48 8.07 -12.66 8.86
C TYR A 48 9.14 -13.76 8.74
N SER A 49 10.02 -13.82 9.71
CA SER A 49 11.12 -14.80 9.83
C SER A 49 11.63 -14.78 11.26
N ASN A 50 12.59 -15.60 11.56
CA ASN A 50 13.33 -15.52 12.83
C ASN A 50 14.63 -14.73 12.64
N SER A 51 15.01 -13.95 13.66
CA SER A 51 16.27 -13.21 13.71
C SER A 51 16.75 -13.04 15.15
N ALA A 52 18.06 -12.79 15.33
CA ALA A 52 18.57 -12.20 16.54
C ALA A 52 18.09 -10.74 16.67
N PHE A 53 17.96 -10.26 17.90
CA PHE A 53 17.73 -8.84 18.16
C PHE A 53 18.97 -8.01 17.78
N GLY A 54 20.14 -8.44 18.18
CA GLY A 54 21.44 -7.84 17.90
C GLY A 54 22.56 -8.46 18.72
N SER A 55 23.73 -7.83 18.70
CA SER A 55 24.85 -8.18 19.57
C SER A 55 24.70 -7.62 21.01
N ASN A 56 23.77 -6.70 21.20
CA ASN A 56 23.43 -6.06 22.47
C ASN A 56 21.96 -5.64 22.47
N THR A 57 21.49 -4.99 23.53
CA THR A 57 20.11 -4.56 23.73
C THR A 57 19.76 -3.22 23.09
N ASN A 58 20.65 -2.64 22.28
CA ASN A 58 20.41 -1.38 21.58
C ASN A 58 19.69 -1.65 20.25
N TYR A 59 18.43 -1.27 20.15
CA TYR A 59 17.63 -1.49 18.93
C TYR A 59 18.12 -0.66 17.74
N PRO A 60 18.37 0.66 17.87
CA PRO A 60 18.77 1.48 16.74
C PRO A 60 20.05 0.96 16.07
N ASN A 61 19.94 0.66 14.76
CA ASN A 61 21.00 0.09 13.93
C ASN A 61 21.49 -1.33 14.34
N GLY A 62 20.79 -1.99 15.28
CA GLY A 62 20.98 -3.41 15.58
C GLY A 62 20.50 -4.34 14.46
N THR A 63 20.72 -5.64 14.62
CA THR A 63 20.36 -6.66 13.61
C THR A 63 18.88 -6.61 13.25
N LEU A 64 18.00 -6.58 14.26
CA LEU A 64 16.54 -6.52 14.06
C LEU A 64 16.11 -5.25 13.35
N ASP A 65 16.61 -4.08 13.77
CA ASP A 65 16.29 -2.80 13.14
C ASP A 65 16.74 -2.76 11.68
N ASN A 66 17.97 -3.20 11.39
CA ASN A 66 18.50 -3.22 10.01
C ASN A 66 17.74 -4.20 9.12
N LEU A 67 17.35 -5.38 9.64
CA LEU A 67 16.52 -6.32 8.91
C LEU A 67 15.19 -5.67 8.52
N ILE A 68 14.51 -4.97 9.45
CA ILE A 68 13.21 -4.37 9.20
C ILE A 68 13.32 -3.13 8.31
N LYS A 69 14.12 -2.14 8.69
CA LYS A 69 14.18 -0.82 8.01
C LYS A 69 14.87 -0.86 6.65
N THR A 70 15.63 -1.91 6.36
CA THR A 70 16.38 -2.02 5.10
C THR A 70 15.92 -3.24 4.30
N THR A 71 16.09 -4.46 4.83
CA THR A 71 15.85 -5.67 4.04
C THR A 71 14.37 -5.86 3.75
N ILE A 72 13.51 -5.83 4.77
CA ILE A 72 12.06 -6.01 4.59
C ILE A 72 11.47 -4.81 3.87
N TYR A 73 11.83 -3.58 4.29
CA TYR A 73 11.38 -2.35 3.63
C TYR A 73 11.66 -2.35 2.12
N ASN A 74 12.85 -2.74 1.69
CA ASN A 74 13.22 -2.73 0.26
C ASN A 74 12.49 -3.82 -0.56
N LYS A 75 11.92 -4.83 0.08
CA LYS A 75 11.08 -5.83 -0.57
C LYS A 75 9.65 -5.36 -0.80
N MET A 76 9.21 -4.31 -0.09
CA MET A 76 7.88 -3.73 -0.28
C MET A 76 7.75 -3.08 -1.66
N PRO A 77 6.56 -3.12 -2.29
CA PRO A 77 6.30 -2.39 -3.52
C PRO A 77 6.66 -0.90 -3.40
N GLN A 78 7.27 -0.32 -4.43
CA GLN A 78 7.65 1.09 -4.42
C GLN A 78 6.45 1.99 -4.11
N GLN A 79 5.29 1.72 -4.74
CA GLN A 79 4.05 2.49 -4.52
C GLN A 79 3.60 2.47 -3.05
N LEU A 80 3.85 1.37 -2.31
CA LEU A 80 3.57 1.30 -0.88
C LEU A 80 4.61 2.08 -0.08
N ARG A 81 5.91 1.92 -0.40
CA ARG A 81 7.00 2.65 0.28
C ARG A 81 6.83 4.17 0.18
N ASP A 82 6.33 4.65 -0.95
CA ASP A 82 6.05 6.08 -1.19
C ASP A 82 4.90 6.61 -0.30
N LYS A 83 3.99 5.73 0.13
CA LYS A 83 2.89 6.06 1.05
C LYS A 83 3.26 5.87 2.52
N MET A 84 4.37 5.19 2.83
CA MET A 84 4.77 4.98 4.23
C MET A 84 5.19 6.29 4.89
N MET A 85 4.58 6.58 6.03
CA MET A 85 4.83 7.75 6.85
C MET A 85 6.09 7.55 7.69
N ASP A 86 6.82 8.62 7.94
CA ASP A 86 7.87 8.64 8.96
C ASP A 86 7.22 8.66 10.35
N VAL A 87 7.56 7.67 11.18
CA VAL A 87 7.03 7.52 12.53
C VAL A 87 8.14 7.74 13.53
N THR A 88 7.98 8.76 14.37
CA THR A 88 8.92 9.08 15.45
C THR A 88 8.37 8.57 16.78
N PHE A 89 9.19 7.84 17.50
CA PHE A 89 8.87 7.32 18.84
C PHE A 89 10.10 7.21 19.73
N LYS A 90 9.89 7.30 21.03
CA LYS A 90 10.93 7.21 22.02
C LYS A 90 11.26 5.76 22.36
N LEU A 91 12.52 5.48 22.60
CA LEU A 91 12.99 4.20 23.14
C LEU A 91 13.70 4.41 24.48
N SER A 92 13.38 3.57 25.45
CA SER A 92 14.08 3.55 26.73
C SER A 92 15.57 3.27 26.52
N GLY A 93 16.42 4.17 27.01
CA GLY A 93 17.87 4.07 26.90
C GLY A 93 18.47 4.49 25.55
N SER A 94 17.68 4.89 24.54
CA SER A 94 18.19 5.28 23.21
C SER A 94 17.66 6.62 22.70
N GLY A 95 16.62 7.20 23.36
CA GLY A 95 15.98 8.45 22.91
C GLY A 95 15.01 8.24 21.74
N ASP A 96 14.78 9.33 21.00
CA ASP A 96 13.84 9.32 19.88
C ASP A 96 14.46 8.73 18.63
N ILE A 97 13.70 7.90 17.92
CA ILE A 97 14.05 7.39 16.61
C ILE A 97 12.92 7.62 15.61
N THR A 98 13.27 7.79 14.33
CA THR A 98 12.31 7.91 13.24
C THR A 98 12.48 6.76 12.26
N ARG A 99 11.38 6.08 11.91
CA ARG A 99 11.36 4.92 11.01
C ARG A 99 10.11 4.92 10.14
N LYS A 100 10.24 4.51 8.90
CA LYS A 100 9.10 4.16 8.04
C LYS A 100 8.57 2.76 8.34
N MET A 101 9.48 1.84 8.70
CA MET A 101 9.14 0.49 9.09
C MET A 101 9.90 0.11 10.36
N PHE A 102 9.24 -0.51 11.34
CA PHE A 102 9.76 -0.73 12.70
C PHE A 102 9.20 -1.99 13.35
N ALA A 103 9.87 -2.49 14.38
CA ALA A 103 9.29 -3.41 15.34
C ALA A 103 8.52 -2.62 16.41
N LEU A 104 7.42 -3.18 16.93
CA LEU A 104 6.65 -2.53 17.99
C LEU A 104 7.48 -2.38 19.25
N THR A 105 7.24 -1.31 19.99
CA THR A 105 7.79 -1.12 21.35
C THR A 105 6.94 -1.86 22.39
N TYR A 106 7.41 -1.89 23.64
CA TYR A 106 6.67 -2.44 24.76
C TYR A 106 5.34 -1.72 24.99
N THR A 107 5.36 -0.37 24.90
CA THR A 107 4.15 0.46 25.02
C THR A 107 3.19 0.22 23.85
N MET A 108 3.69 0.19 22.61
CA MET A 108 2.85 -0.05 21.42
C MET A 108 2.15 -1.41 21.47
N ALA A 109 2.81 -2.43 22.02
CA ALA A 109 2.21 -3.74 22.23
C ALA A 109 1.19 -3.79 23.38
N GLY A 110 0.91 -2.68 24.04
CA GLY A 110 -0.12 -2.57 25.08
C GLY A 110 0.28 -3.09 26.44
N PHE A 111 1.59 -3.19 26.73
CA PHE A 111 2.09 -3.65 28.04
C PHE A 111 2.38 -2.50 29.04
N GLY A 112 2.05 -1.26 28.64
CA GLY A 112 2.30 -0.08 29.47
C GLY A 112 3.67 0.56 29.18
N ASN A 113 4.18 1.32 30.17
CA ASN A 113 5.46 2.01 30.04
C ASN A 113 6.63 1.06 30.31
N ASN A 114 7.67 1.15 29.49
CA ASN A 114 8.91 0.40 29.71
C ASN A 114 9.82 1.16 30.70
N SER A 115 10.01 0.62 31.89
CA SER A 115 10.81 1.26 32.97
C SER A 115 10.43 2.73 33.21
N GLY A 116 9.13 3.04 33.21
CA GLY A 116 8.61 4.40 33.35
C GLY A 116 8.61 5.26 32.11
N VAL A 117 9.16 4.77 30.99
CA VAL A 117 9.21 5.49 29.70
C VAL A 117 8.07 5.03 28.82
N ALA A 118 7.25 5.98 28.35
CA ALA A 118 6.25 5.74 27.30
C ALA A 118 6.96 5.69 25.95
N GLU A 119 7.08 4.51 25.38
CA GLU A 119 7.71 4.25 24.08
C GLU A 119 6.67 4.33 22.93
N GLY A 120 6.11 5.50 22.72
CA GLY A 120 4.97 5.73 21.84
C GLY A 120 3.63 5.61 22.58
N LYS A 121 2.56 5.24 21.85
CA LYS A 121 1.22 4.96 22.40
C LYS A 121 0.85 3.50 22.18
N ALA A 122 0.05 2.94 23.08
CA ALA A 122 -0.53 1.62 22.90
C ALA A 122 -1.40 1.59 21.63
N LEU A 123 -1.17 0.62 20.75
CA LEU A 123 -1.98 0.43 19.56
C LEU A 123 -3.36 -0.12 19.94
N GLN A 124 -4.40 0.42 19.34
CA GLN A 124 -5.79 0.15 19.68
C GLN A 124 -6.18 -1.35 19.59
N LEU A 125 -5.54 -2.11 18.69
CA LEU A 125 -5.81 -3.55 18.54
C LEU A 125 -5.28 -4.39 19.71
N TYR A 126 -4.18 -3.98 20.35
CA TYR A 126 -3.46 -4.81 21.32
C TYR A 126 -3.94 -4.62 22.76
N THR A 127 -5.18 -4.99 23.01
CA THR A 127 -5.84 -4.88 24.32
C THR A 127 -5.81 -6.16 25.17
N SER A 128 -5.44 -7.30 24.56
CA SER A 128 -5.41 -8.61 25.24
C SER A 128 -4.23 -9.47 24.73
N ASN A 129 -3.87 -10.51 25.48
CA ASN A 129 -2.87 -11.46 25.05
C ASN A 129 -3.24 -12.11 23.71
N ALA A 130 -4.50 -12.50 23.53
CA ALA A 130 -4.99 -13.12 22.30
C ALA A 130 -4.73 -12.25 21.05
N SER A 131 -4.87 -10.91 21.16
CA SER A 131 -4.61 -10.01 20.03
C SER A 131 -3.14 -9.90 19.63
N ARG A 132 -2.22 -10.30 20.53
CA ARG A 132 -0.76 -10.26 20.32
C ARG A 132 -0.17 -11.57 19.84
N VAL A 133 -0.94 -12.67 19.86
CA VAL A 133 -0.44 -13.97 19.37
C VAL A 133 -0.13 -13.87 17.87
N LYS A 134 1.10 -14.27 17.52
CA LYS A 134 1.58 -14.35 16.15
C LYS A 134 2.06 -15.76 15.84
N THR A 135 1.93 -16.18 14.59
CA THR A 135 2.31 -17.53 14.17
C THR A 135 3.49 -17.51 13.21
N LEU A 136 4.29 -18.56 13.27
CA LEU A 136 5.31 -18.91 12.29
C LEU A 136 5.03 -20.34 11.82
N ASN A 137 4.85 -20.52 10.52
CA ASN A 137 4.49 -21.83 9.92
C ASN A 137 3.26 -22.47 10.58
N GLY A 138 2.24 -21.65 10.89
CA GLY A 138 0.98 -22.10 11.48
C GLY A 138 1.01 -22.31 13.01
N SER A 139 2.17 -22.26 13.67
CA SER A 139 2.30 -22.42 15.12
C SER A 139 2.56 -21.10 15.82
N ALA A 140 1.93 -20.88 16.98
CA ALA A 140 2.17 -19.70 17.80
C ALA A 140 3.65 -19.65 18.24
N ALA A 141 4.27 -18.48 18.11
CA ALA A 141 5.68 -18.31 18.44
C ALA A 141 5.95 -16.92 19.04
N SER A 142 7.00 -16.84 19.84
CA SER A 142 7.45 -15.57 20.42
C SER A 142 8.11 -14.67 19.40
N TRP A 143 7.97 -13.35 19.57
CA TRP A 143 8.50 -12.37 18.65
C TRP A 143 9.05 -11.12 19.35
N TRP A 144 10.09 -10.51 18.75
CA TRP A 144 10.80 -9.37 19.31
C TRP A 144 9.97 -8.09 19.32
N LEU A 145 10.11 -7.34 20.40
CA LEU A 145 9.80 -5.91 20.47
C LEU A 145 11.09 -5.10 20.24
N SER A 146 10.98 -3.82 19.85
CA SER A 146 12.13 -2.91 19.71
C SER A 146 12.63 -2.35 21.06
N ALA A 147 12.15 -2.89 22.15
CA ALA A 147 12.37 -2.36 23.50
C ALA A 147 13.46 -3.11 24.24
N ARG A 148 14.33 -2.34 24.92
CA ARG A 148 15.30 -2.86 25.87
C ARG A 148 14.60 -3.24 27.18
N GLY A 149 14.83 -4.46 27.67
CA GLY A 149 14.32 -4.93 28.96
C GLY A 149 15.30 -4.60 30.13
N SER A 150 16.60 -4.82 29.90
CA SER A 150 17.69 -4.51 30.83
C SER A 150 19.01 -4.31 30.08
N SER A 151 20.15 -4.26 30.75
CA SER A 151 21.47 -4.27 30.10
C SER A 151 21.68 -5.51 29.23
N ASP A 152 21.10 -6.65 29.59
CA ASP A 152 21.40 -7.95 29.02
C ASP A 152 20.23 -8.56 28.25
N TYR A 153 19.01 -8.00 28.38
CA TYR A 153 17.80 -8.59 27.81
C TYR A 153 17.00 -7.58 26.97
N ALA A 154 16.49 -8.02 25.82
CA ALA A 154 15.51 -7.33 24.99
C ALA A 154 14.10 -7.91 25.23
N TRP A 155 13.09 -7.05 25.18
CA TRP A 155 11.70 -7.49 25.35
C TRP A 155 11.19 -8.27 24.15
N LEU A 156 10.32 -9.21 24.43
CA LEU A 156 9.58 -9.98 23.45
C LEU A 156 8.14 -10.25 23.92
N VAL A 157 7.28 -10.59 23.00
CA VAL A 157 5.95 -11.15 23.24
C VAL A 157 6.06 -12.67 23.20
N GLY A 158 5.52 -13.34 24.20
CA GLY A 158 5.45 -14.79 24.29
C GLY A 158 4.53 -15.40 23.21
N ALA A 159 4.63 -16.71 23.01
CA ALA A 159 3.75 -17.43 22.08
C ALA A 159 2.27 -17.37 22.50
N ASP A 160 1.98 -17.15 23.78
CA ASP A 160 0.66 -16.93 24.34
C ASP A 160 0.18 -15.48 24.28
N GLY A 161 0.99 -14.56 23.71
CA GLY A 161 0.73 -13.14 23.63
C GLY A 161 1.01 -12.33 24.89
N SER A 162 1.53 -12.94 25.96
CA SER A 162 1.95 -12.24 27.17
C SER A 162 3.29 -11.53 26.98
N ALA A 163 3.58 -10.51 27.81
CA ALA A 163 4.94 -10.01 27.91
C ALA A 163 5.84 -11.07 28.50
N SER A 164 7.03 -11.25 27.96
CA SER A 164 8.04 -12.09 28.64
C SER A 164 8.40 -11.47 29.98
N SER A 165 8.48 -12.31 31.05
CA SER A 165 8.74 -11.82 32.41
C SER A 165 10.13 -11.20 32.57
N TYR A 166 11.11 -11.60 31.74
CA TYR A 166 12.50 -11.13 31.82
C TYR A 166 13.12 -10.70 30.49
N GLY A 167 12.37 -10.82 29.37
CA GLY A 167 12.97 -10.66 28.06
C GLY A 167 13.84 -11.87 27.66
N ASN A 168 14.73 -11.65 26.67
CA ASN A 168 15.68 -12.67 26.23
C ASN A 168 17.02 -12.05 25.83
N TYR A 169 18.10 -12.87 25.83
CA TYR A 169 19.39 -12.42 25.32
C TYR A 169 19.26 -11.95 23.86
N PRO A 170 19.89 -10.80 23.50
CA PRO A 170 19.79 -10.22 22.15
C PRO A 170 20.30 -11.16 21.05
N SER A 171 21.23 -12.06 21.37
CA SER A 171 21.74 -13.08 20.45
C SER A 171 20.76 -14.24 20.18
N SER A 172 19.71 -14.38 21.01
CA SER A 172 18.70 -15.42 20.79
C SER A 172 17.89 -15.14 19.52
N THR A 173 17.43 -16.22 18.89
CA THR A 173 16.62 -16.13 17.68
C THR A 173 15.12 -16.16 18.03
N ARG A 174 14.36 -15.12 17.63
CA ARG A 174 12.92 -14.99 17.81
C ARG A 174 12.26 -14.39 16.57
N GLY A 175 10.94 -14.43 16.54
CA GLY A 175 10.14 -13.93 15.45
C GLY A 175 10.31 -12.44 15.19
N VAL A 176 10.25 -12.07 13.94
CA VAL A 176 10.26 -10.67 13.45
C VAL A 176 8.88 -10.31 12.97
N VAL A 177 8.29 -9.26 13.55
CA VAL A 177 6.96 -8.74 13.21
C VAL A 177 7.10 -7.27 12.82
N PRO A 178 7.21 -6.95 11.53
CA PRO A 178 7.33 -5.57 11.08
C PRO A 178 5.99 -4.84 11.12
N ALA A 179 6.07 -3.53 11.38
CA ALA A 179 4.97 -2.59 11.33
C ALA A 179 5.35 -1.34 10.54
N PHE A 180 4.36 -0.65 9.99
CA PHE A 180 4.50 0.64 9.33
C PHE A 180 3.19 1.43 9.40
N ALA A 181 3.26 2.75 9.13
CA ALA A 181 2.08 3.59 9.04
C ALA A 181 1.90 4.13 7.61
N ILE A 182 0.65 4.25 7.18
CA ILE A 182 0.25 4.90 5.93
C ILE A 182 -0.88 5.89 6.18
N PRO A 183 -1.07 6.91 5.31
CA PRO A 183 -2.15 7.87 5.46
C PRO A 183 -3.53 7.21 5.56
N GLN A 184 -4.39 7.72 6.41
CA GLN A 184 -5.78 7.25 6.56
C GLN A 184 -6.63 7.44 5.28
N SER A 185 -6.19 8.30 4.36
CA SER A 185 -6.80 8.53 3.05
C SER A 185 -6.46 7.47 2.00
N VAL A 186 -5.60 6.49 2.32
CA VAL A 186 -5.29 5.39 1.40
C VAL A 186 -6.56 4.60 1.09
N MET A 187 -6.77 4.32 -0.19
CA MET A 187 -7.93 3.59 -0.67
C MET A 187 -7.65 2.10 -0.79
N LEU A 188 -8.68 1.31 -0.55
CA LEU A 188 -8.69 -0.12 -0.74
C LEU A 188 -9.50 -0.50 -1.97
N GLU A 189 -9.19 -1.65 -2.57
CA GLU A 189 -10.04 -2.27 -3.58
C GLU A 189 -11.44 -2.55 -3.01
N ASP A 190 -12.47 -2.52 -3.87
CA ASP A 190 -13.86 -2.61 -3.44
C ASP A 190 -14.23 -4.00 -2.88
N SER A 191 -13.59 -5.04 -3.40
CA SER A 191 -13.84 -6.43 -2.99
C SER A 191 -12.71 -6.96 -2.13
N ALA A 192 -13.07 -7.72 -1.09
CA ALA A 192 -12.11 -8.50 -0.35
C ALA A 192 -11.64 -9.72 -1.18
N ASN A 193 -10.42 -10.15 -0.91
CA ASN A 193 -9.88 -11.42 -1.38
C ASN A 193 -10.62 -12.60 -0.73
N THR A 194 -10.40 -13.82 -1.21
CA THR A 194 -11.05 -15.04 -0.67
C THR A 194 -10.72 -15.31 0.80
N ASP A 195 -9.58 -14.80 1.30
CA ASP A 195 -9.16 -14.88 2.71
C ASP A 195 -9.71 -13.73 3.58
N GLY A 196 -10.56 -12.86 3.02
CA GLY A 196 -11.12 -11.69 3.69
C GLY A 196 -10.19 -10.47 3.76
N SER A 197 -8.98 -10.56 3.23
CA SER A 197 -8.07 -9.41 3.16
C SER A 197 -8.44 -8.45 2.03
N TYR A 198 -8.00 -7.19 2.14
CA TYR A 198 -8.16 -6.17 1.10
C TYR A 198 -6.81 -5.79 0.49
N ASN A 199 -6.79 -5.56 -0.82
CA ASN A 199 -5.63 -4.98 -1.47
C ASN A 199 -5.65 -3.45 -1.37
N ILE A 200 -4.45 -2.84 -1.26
CA ILE A 200 -4.29 -1.40 -1.38
C ILE A 200 -4.48 -1.01 -2.84
N LYS A 201 -5.32 0.00 -3.07
CA LYS A 201 -5.50 0.58 -4.39
C LYS A 201 -4.47 1.68 -4.62
N TYR A 202 -3.56 1.48 -5.56
CA TYR A 202 -2.49 2.44 -5.83
C TYR A 202 -2.85 3.46 -6.92
N THR A 203 -3.71 3.06 -7.84
CA THR A 203 -4.12 3.89 -8.98
C THR A 203 -5.63 3.86 -9.17
N GLU A 204 -6.18 4.97 -9.60
CA GLU A 204 -7.53 5.04 -10.17
C GLU A 204 -7.45 5.13 -11.68
N LYS A 205 -8.45 4.58 -12.36
CA LYS A 205 -8.55 4.59 -13.79
C LYS A 205 -9.96 4.99 -14.22
N ILE A 206 -10.04 5.94 -15.15
CA ILE A 206 -11.23 6.16 -15.98
C ILE A 206 -10.95 5.60 -17.36
N SER A 207 -11.86 4.77 -17.87
CA SER A 207 -11.82 4.27 -19.23
C SER A 207 -13.16 4.56 -19.86
N CYS A 208 -13.16 5.22 -21.00
CA CYS A 208 -14.37 5.45 -21.78
C CYS A 208 -14.10 5.30 -23.28
N THR A 209 -15.16 4.96 -24.00
CA THR A 209 -15.18 4.99 -25.47
C THR A 209 -16.27 5.96 -25.90
N VAL A 210 -15.91 6.92 -26.71
CA VAL A 210 -16.81 7.96 -27.20
C VAL A 210 -16.90 7.87 -28.71
N ASN A 211 -18.12 7.89 -29.25
CA ASN A 211 -18.37 8.08 -30.68
C ASN A 211 -18.77 9.53 -30.88
N MET A 212 -18.01 10.26 -31.71
CA MET A 212 -18.18 11.69 -31.94
C MET A 212 -19.26 12.00 -32.99
N GLY A 213 -20.00 10.99 -33.42
CA GLY A 213 -21.05 11.14 -34.40
C GLY A 213 -20.64 10.79 -35.81
N SER A 214 -21.63 10.70 -36.72
CA SER A 214 -21.46 10.28 -38.09
C SER A 214 -21.00 11.44 -39.02
N ILE A 215 -20.12 11.10 -39.97
CA ILE A 215 -19.53 12.02 -40.93
C ILE A 215 -19.71 11.39 -42.33
N GLU A 216 -20.17 12.17 -43.32
CA GLU A 216 -20.41 11.65 -44.65
C GLU A 216 -19.11 11.35 -45.40
N GLU A 217 -18.16 12.27 -45.35
CA GLU A 217 -16.86 12.15 -46.00
C GLU A 217 -15.83 11.49 -45.07
N GLN A 218 -14.83 10.83 -45.67
CA GLN A 218 -13.75 10.22 -44.92
C GLN A 218 -12.90 11.26 -44.19
N PRO A 219 -12.82 11.22 -42.85
CA PRO A 219 -11.83 12.01 -42.14
C PRO A 219 -10.43 11.47 -42.44
N LYS A 220 -9.52 12.32 -42.90
CA LYS A 220 -8.10 11.96 -43.15
C LYS A 220 -7.22 12.23 -41.97
N ALA A 221 -7.59 13.23 -41.18
CA ALA A 221 -6.90 13.55 -39.93
C ALA A 221 -7.88 14.04 -38.87
N ALA A 222 -7.44 14.03 -37.61
CA ALA A 222 -8.19 14.61 -36.51
C ALA A 222 -7.24 15.18 -35.42
N LEU A 223 -7.71 16.23 -34.75
CA LEU A 223 -7.04 16.83 -33.60
C LEU A 223 -7.88 16.56 -32.34
N PRO A 224 -7.51 15.59 -31.51
CA PRO A 224 -8.18 15.35 -30.23
C PRO A 224 -7.69 16.37 -29.17
N ILE A 225 -8.64 16.95 -28.43
CA ILE A 225 -8.38 17.87 -27.32
C ILE A 225 -9.08 17.34 -26.07
N ILE A 226 -8.31 16.87 -25.11
CA ILE A 226 -8.82 16.21 -23.91
C ILE A 226 -8.23 16.91 -22.70
N SER A 227 -9.10 17.43 -21.84
CA SER A 227 -8.72 18.01 -20.56
C SER A 227 -8.97 16.98 -19.44
N CYS A 228 -7.91 16.57 -18.80
CA CYS A 228 -7.94 15.65 -17.65
C CYS A 228 -6.79 15.95 -16.67
N ASN A 229 -6.85 15.35 -15.49
CA ASN A 229 -5.83 15.57 -14.45
C ASN A 229 -5.03 14.30 -14.12
N GLY A 230 -4.91 13.38 -15.07
CA GLY A 230 -4.15 12.14 -14.94
C GLY A 230 -3.26 11.84 -16.14
N ASN A 231 -2.57 10.72 -16.09
CA ASN A 231 -1.81 10.19 -17.21
C ASN A 231 -2.79 9.68 -18.27
N LEU A 232 -2.79 10.33 -19.43
CA LEU A 232 -3.69 10.05 -20.55
C LEU A 232 -3.06 9.04 -21.53
N THR A 233 -3.82 8.01 -21.86
CA THR A 233 -3.58 7.16 -23.04
C THR A 233 -4.76 7.27 -23.98
N LEU A 234 -4.51 7.59 -25.23
CA LEU A 234 -5.52 7.88 -26.22
C LEU A 234 -5.39 6.97 -27.44
N LYS A 235 -6.52 6.41 -27.88
CA LYS A 235 -6.65 5.80 -29.20
C LYS A 235 -7.79 6.47 -29.95
N ILE A 236 -7.65 6.59 -31.28
CA ILE A 236 -8.60 7.23 -32.16
C ILE A 236 -8.89 6.31 -33.36
N CYS A 237 -10.06 6.41 -33.95
CA CYS A 237 -10.39 5.79 -35.24
C CYS A 237 -11.28 6.69 -36.05
N ASN A 238 -11.30 6.51 -37.38
CA ASN A 238 -12.19 7.22 -38.29
C ASN A 238 -13.39 6.39 -38.76
N ASN A 239 -13.52 5.16 -38.30
CA ASN A 239 -14.59 4.22 -38.64
C ASN A 239 -15.32 3.68 -37.39
N ALA A 240 -15.60 4.55 -36.42
CA ALA A 240 -16.22 4.18 -35.14
C ALA A 240 -17.59 3.53 -35.24
N ASN A 241 -18.29 3.67 -36.37
CA ASN A 241 -19.59 3.03 -36.64
C ASN A 241 -19.45 1.57 -37.12
N ASP A 242 -18.23 1.11 -37.41
CA ASP A 242 -17.99 -0.29 -37.80
C ASP A 242 -18.10 -1.23 -36.58
N ALA A 243 -18.48 -2.48 -36.81
CA ALA A 243 -18.51 -3.50 -35.74
C ALA A 243 -17.11 -3.74 -35.11
N ASN A 244 -16.05 -3.57 -35.91
CA ASN A 244 -14.66 -3.70 -35.48
C ASN A 244 -13.87 -2.45 -35.96
N PRO A 245 -13.92 -1.34 -35.20
CA PRO A 245 -13.20 -0.12 -35.57
C PRO A 245 -11.68 -0.30 -35.56
N ALA A 246 -11.01 0.36 -36.52
CA ALA A 246 -9.55 0.37 -36.63
C ALA A 246 -8.93 1.40 -35.66
N TRP A 247 -8.62 1.00 -34.45
CA TRP A 247 -8.07 1.88 -33.42
C TRP A 247 -6.57 2.13 -33.60
N GLU A 248 -6.20 3.41 -33.68
CA GLU A 248 -4.83 3.90 -33.82
C GLU A 248 -4.41 4.68 -32.55
N THR A 249 -3.14 4.60 -32.16
CA THR A 249 -2.63 5.37 -31.01
C THR A 249 -2.48 6.84 -31.43
N ALA A 250 -2.99 7.76 -30.61
CA ALA A 250 -2.91 9.19 -30.82
C ALA A 250 -2.35 9.92 -29.61
N ALA A 251 -1.85 11.14 -29.82
CA ALA A 251 -1.44 12.06 -28.77
C ALA A 251 -2.47 13.19 -28.61
N ASN A 252 -2.68 13.64 -27.38
CA ASN A 252 -3.53 14.79 -27.08
C ASN A 252 -2.96 16.07 -27.71
N GLU A 253 -3.83 16.96 -28.18
CA GLU A 253 -3.48 18.24 -28.79
C GLU A 253 -2.48 18.13 -29.96
N THR A 254 -2.48 16.97 -30.64
CA THR A 254 -1.61 16.69 -31.78
C THR A 254 -2.45 16.13 -32.93
N VAL A 255 -2.22 16.65 -34.13
CA VAL A 255 -2.90 16.16 -35.33
C VAL A 255 -2.50 14.70 -35.57
N HIS A 256 -3.51 13.84 -35.62
CA HIS A 256 -3.37 12.42 -35.96
C HIS A 256 -3.85 12.22 -37.41
N ASN A 257 -2.98 11.71 -38.28
CA ASN A 257 -3.34 11.30 -39.63
C ASN A 257 -3.75 9.83 -39.61
N PHE A 258 -4.97 9.54 -40.11
CA PHE A 258 -5.48 8.17 -40.11
C PHE A 258 -4.78 7.31 -41.17
N ALA A 259 -4.28 6.16 -40.77
CA ALA A 259 -3.81 5.13 -41.68
C ALA A 259 -4.98 4.31 -42.28
N ASN A 260 -6.10 4.21 -41.54
CA ASN A 260 -7.27 3.49 -41.98
C ASN A 260 -8.02 4.25 -43.12
N THR A 261 -8.24 3.58 -44.25
CA THR A 261 -8.93 4.12 -45.42
C THR A 261 -10.23 3.39 -45.74
N THR A 262 -10.69 2.47 -44.90
CA THR A 262 -11.84 1.61 -45.16
C THR A 262 -12.89 1.72 -44.07
N LYS A 263 -14.15 1.47 -44.41
CA LYS A 263 -15.27 1.31 -43.49
C LYS A 263 -16.22 0.24 -43.96
N THR A 264 -16.95 -0.38 -43.03
CA THR A 264 -18.04 -1.32 -43.33
C THR A 264 -19.42 -0.69 -43.07
N ALA A 265 -19.49 0.29 -42.19
CA ALA A 265 -20.73 1.05 -41.93
C ALA A 265 -21.08 2.03 -43.06
N ALA A 266 -22.34 2.45 -43.10
CA ALA A 266 -22.82 3.38 -44.10
C ALA A 266 -22.10 4.75 -44.09
N GLN A 267 -21.78 5.24 -42.88
CA GLN A 267 -21.12 6.52 -42.68
C GLN A 267 -19.82 6.35 -41.86
N TRP A 268 -18.86 7.24 -42.12
CA TRP A 268 -17.68 7.40 -41.28
C TRP A 268 -18.07 7.97 -39.91
N ALA A 269 -17.26 7.72 -38.91
CA ALA A 269 -17.38 8.33 -37.58
C ALA A 269 -16.03 8.34 -36.90
N ILE A 270 -15.71 9.42 -36.21
CA ILE A 270 -14.54 9.44 -35.31
C ILE A 270 -14.92 8.86 -33.95
N GLY A 271 -14.11 7.94 -33.49
CA GLY A 271 -14.19 7.38 -32.13
C GLY A 271 -12.96 7.67 -31.33
N LEU A 272 -13.12 7.82 -30.02
CA LEU A 272 -12.04 7.94 -29.05
C LEU A 272 -12.13 6.81 -28.03
N LYS A 273 -11.00 6.17 -27.69
CA LYS A 273 -10.80 5.40 -26.48
C LYS A 273 -9.85 6.17 -25.58
N ILE A 274 -10.33 6.51 -24.40
CA ILE A 274 -9.64 7.37 -23.45
C ILE A 274 -9.40 6.55 -22.18
N ASP A 275 -8.14 6.39 -21.81
CA ASP A 275 -7.72 5.81 -20.54
C ASP A 275 -6.94 6.88 -19.75
N ILE A 276 -7.42 7.20 -18.55
CA ILE A 276 -6.77 8.14 -17.66
C ILE A 276 -6.44 7.41 -16.36
N THR A 277 -5.21 7.50 -15.92
CA THR A 277 -4.75 6.91 -14.65
C THR A 277 -4.15 7.97 -13.75
N ARG A 278 -4.41 7.87 -12.45
CA ARG A 278 -3.87 8.73 -11.41
C ARG A 278 -3.65 7.96 -10.12
N THR A 279 -2.88 8.53 -9.18
CA THR A 279 -2.73 7.99 -7.83
C THR A 279 -4.09 7.94 -7.13
N ALA A 280 -4.43 6.80 -6.54
CA ALA A 280 -5.69 6.62 -5.84
C ALA A 280 -5.82 7.58 -4.64
N GLY A 281 -7.02 8.06 -4.41
CA GLY A 281 -7.35 9.03 -3.35
C GLY A 281 -7.29 10.49 -3.80
N GLU A 282 -6.94 10.76 -5.07
CA GLU A 282 -7.05 12.07 -5.67
C GLU A 282 -8.24 12.11 -6.63
N ASN A 283 -8.97 13.23 -6.68
CA ASN A 283 -10.10 13.36 -7.61
C ASN A 283 -9.63 13.22 -9.04
N LEU A 284 -10.17 12.23 -9.75
CA LEU A 284 -9.90 11.99 -11.16
C LEU A 284 -11.04 12.58 -11.97
N PHE A 285 -10.73 13.44 -12.95
CA PHE A 285 -11.72 14.02 -13.82
C PHE A 285 -11.33 13.92 -15.31
N LEU A 286 -12.34 13.85 -16.14
CA LEU A 286 -12.30 13.98 -17.59
C LEU A 286 -13.40 14.96 -17.98
N ASN A 287 -13.03 16.07 -18.59
CA ASN A 287 -13.98 16.97 -19.22
C ASN A 287 -14.45 16.39 -20.55
N GLU A 288 -15.55 16.95 -21.09
CA GLU A 288 -16.06 16.53 -22.38
C GLU A 288 -14.97 16.65 -23.46
N PRO A 289 -14.64 15.54 -24.16
CA PRO A 289 -13.60 15.57 -25.17
C PRO A 289 -14.07 16.30 -26.44
N VAL A 290 -13.18 17.06 -27.02
CA VAL A 290 -13.40 17.74 -28.31
C VAL A 290 -12.51 17.11 -29.38
N VAL A 291 -13.06 16.93 -30.58
CA VAL A 291 -12.27 16.46 -31.75
C VAL A 291 -12.59 17.33 -32.95
N LEU A 292 -11.55 17.89 -33.53
CA LEU A 292 -11.64 18.59 -34.81
C LEU A 292 -11.28 17.62 -35.92
N ALA A 293 -12.28 17.25 -36.74
CA ALA A 293 -12.08 16.39 -37.89
C ALA A 293 -11.56 17.22 -39.10
N MET A 294 -10.61 16.66 -39.83
CA MET A 294 -10.03 17.27 -41.03
C MET A 294 -10.26 16.34 -42.23
N LYS A 295 -10.67 16.93 -43.36
CA LYS A 295 -10.92 16.23 -44.62
C LYS A 295 -9.66 16.09 -45.47
#